data_16ecb6165b9113ab2cd47fcc8baf332d
#
_entry.id   16ecb6165b9113ab2cd47fcc8baf332d
#
_cell.length_a   1.000
_cell.length_b   1.000
_cell.length_c   1.000
_cell.angle_alpha   90.00
_cell.angle_beta   90.00
_cell.angle_gamma   90.00
#
_symmetry.space_group_name_H-M   'P 1'
#
loop_
_entity.id
_entity.type
_entity.pdbx_description
1 polymer ?
#
loop_
_entity_poly.entity_id
_entity_poly.type
_entity_poly.pdbx_seq_one_letter_code
_entity_poly.pdbx_strand_id
1 'polypeptide(L)'
;MSSTHATGLAGLIRSSAADQAAALAAREVSSRELTQAHLDRIAAVDDAVGAFLNVDAERALSQADAADAARKEGRTTNELTGVPVAVKDLIVTRGQVTTAASRILEGWVPPYDATLVRNLRAAHAPILGKTNLDEFAMGGSTEHSAFGRTANPWDLGRIPGGSSGGSAAAVGAYEAPVAVGTDTGGSIRQPAAVTGTVGVKPTYGTVSRFGVIAMA
;
A
#
# COMPACT_ATOMS: atom_id res chain seq x y z
N MET A 1 21.06 22.92 7.48
CA MET A 1 20.21 23.17 8.66
C MET A 1 18.77 23.17 8.18
N SER A 2 18.13 22.00 8.20
CA SER A 2 16.74 21.84 7.74
C SER A 2 15.83 22.06 8.93
N SER A 3 14.93 23.01 8.85
CA SER A 3 13.95 23.32 9.88
C SER A 3 12.81 22.29 9.81
N THR A 4 12.99 21.15 10.45
CA THR A 4 11.88 20.25 10.76
C THR A 4 11.13 20.79 11.97
N HIS A 5 10.35 21.82 11.77
CA HIS A 5 9.33 22.18 12.75
C HIS A 5 8.11 21.31 12.50
N ALA A 6 7.84 20.47 13.44
CA ALA A 6 6.78 19.49 13.55
C ALA A 6 5.41 20.08 13.15
N THR A 7 5.02 19.82 11.97
CA THR A 7 3.61 19.79 11.60
C THR A 7 3.08 18.43 12.05
N GLY A 8 2.84 18.15 13.29
CA GLY A 8 2.25 16.93 13.86
C GLY A 8 2.12 15.68 12.96
N LEU A 9 1.38 14.67 13.34
CA LEU A 9 1.13 13.45 12.53
C LEU A 9 0.58 13.76 11.12
N ALA A 10 -0.25 14.81 11.00
CA ALA A 10 -0.79 15.23 9.69
C ALA A 10 0.28 15.70 8.70
N GLY A 11 1.38 16.26 9.17
CA GLY A 11 2.52 16.59 8.34
C GLY A 11 3.41 15.39 8.04
N LEU A 12 3.58 14.51 9.02
CA LEU A 12 4.41 13.31 8.88
C LEU A 12 3.84 12.35 7.82
N ILE A 13 2.52 12.10 7.75
CA ILE A 13 1.94 11.25 6.72
C ILE A 13 2.09 11.79 5.29
N ARG A 14 2.45 13.08 5.14
CA ARG A 14 2.73 13.70 3.84
C ARG A 14 4.22 13.71 3.48
N SER A 15 5.06 13.23 4.38
CA SER A 15 6.50 13.09 4.14
C SER A 15 6.82 11.76 3.43
N SER A 16 8.07 11.60 3.02
CA SER A 16 8.51 10.36 2.39
C SER A 16 8.49 9.17 3.35
N ALA A 17 8.42 7.96 2.81
CA ALA A 17 8.55 6.73 3.61
C ALA A 17 9.88 6.69 4.41
N ALA A 18 10.95 7.28 3.85
CA ALA A 18 12.24 7.37 4.54
C ALA A 18 12.16 8.31 5.76
N ASP A 19 11.47 9.45 5.64
CA ASP A 19 11.26 10.37 6.77
C ASP A 19 10.39 9.73 7.86
N GLN A 20 9.34 9.01 7.46
CA GLN A 20 8.50 8.26 8.40
C GLN A 20 9.29 7.15 9.10
N ALA A 21 10.14 6.42 8.37
CA ALA A 21 11.04 5.43 8.96
C ALA A 21 12.05 6.07 9.94
N ALA A 22 12.58 7.23 9.61
CA ALA A 22 13.49 7.99 10.48
C ALA A 22 12.79 8.43 11.77
N ALA A 23 11.56 8.95 11.69
CA ALA A 23 10.76 9.33 12.86
C ALA A 23 10.47 8.13 13.78
N LEU A 24 10.14 6.97 13.20
CA LEU A 24 9.99 5.70 13.94
C LEU A 24 11.31 5.28 14.61
N ALA A 25 12.44 5.40 13.91
CA ALA A 25 13.75 5.07 14.47
C ALA A 25 14.15 6.01 15.61
N ALA A 26 13.85 7.29 15.48
CA ALA A 26 14.06 8.31 16.52
C ALA A 26 13.07 8.20 17.69
N ARG A 27 12.05 7.35 17.59
CA ARG A 27 10.93 7.21 18.54
C ARG A 27 10.12 8.51 18.73
N GLU A 28 10.06 9.32 17.70
CA GLU A 28 9.22 10.53 17.64
C GLU A 28 7.74 10.18 17.44
N VAL A 29 7.49 8.99 16.87
CA VAL A 29 6.17 8.40 16.63
C VAL A 29 6.26 6.89 16.81
N SER A 30 5.20 6.26 17.29
CA SER A 30 5.05 4.81 17.29
C SER A 30 4.49 4.34 15.94
N SER A 31 4.72 3.05 15.61
CA SER A 31 4.10 2.43 14.44
C SER A 31 2.58 2.46 14.53
N ARG A 32 2.02 2.28 15.75
CA ARG A 32 0.59 2.36 15.97
C ARG A 32 0.02 3.74 15.65
N GLU A 33 0.65 4.81 16.14
CA GLU A 33 0.20 6.19 15.87
C GLU A 33 0.30 6.52 14.38
N LEU A 34 1.39 6.13 13.73
CA LEU A 34 1.59 6.35 12.31
C LEU A 34 0.57 5.58 11.46
N THR A 35 0.32 4.30 11.80
CA THR A 35 -0.67 3.46 11.12
C THR A 35 -2.07 4.03 11.30
N GLN A 36 -2.43 4.47 12.51
CA GLN A 36 -3.73 5.11 12.77
C GLN A 36 -3.89 6.38 11.94
N ALA A 37 -2.87 7.22 11.86
CA ALA A 37 -2.93 8.45 11.07
C ALA A 37 -3.18 8.19 9.56
N HIS A 38 -2.59 7.12 9.00
CA HIS A 38 -2.89 6.70 7.63
C HIS A 38 -4.30 6.11 7.49
N LEU A 39 -4.78 5.33 8.46
CA LEU A 39 -6.16 4.84 8.47
C LEU A 39 -7.18 5.99 8.54
N ASP A 40 -6.92 7.00 9.37
CA ASP A 40 -7.75 8.22 9.46
C ASP A 40 -7.73 8.98 8.13
N ARG A 41 -6.58 9.03 7.44
CA ARG A 41 -6.48 9.64 6.12
C ARG A 41 -7.28 8.87 5.07
N ILE A 42 -7.20 7.54 5.06
CA ILE A 42 -8.03 6.68 4.18
C ILE A 42 -9.51 6.98 4.44
N ALA A 43 -9.96 6.96 5.69
CA ALA A 43 -11.34 7.24 6.04
C ALA A 43 -11.83 8.64 5.61
N ALA A 44 -10.91 9.60 5.54
CA ALA A 44 -11.23 10.98 5.18
C ALA A 44 -11.35 11.22 3.66
N VAL A 45 -10.67 10.41 2.81
CA VAL A 45 -10.56 10.76 1.38
C VAL A 45 -10.85 9.61 0.41
N ASP A 46 -10.81 8.35 0.84
CA ASP A 46 -10.87 7.22 -0.09
C ASP A 46 -12.27 7.01 -0.69
N ASP A 47 -13.33 7.51 -0.06
CA ASP A 47 -14.66 7.56 -0.69
C ASP A 47 -14.64 8.31 -2.04
N ALA A 48 -13.77 9.29 -2.19
CA ALA A 48 -13.62 10.05 -3.43
C ALA A 48 -12.56 9.48 -4.35
N VAL A 49 -11.49 8.89 -3.79
CA VAL A 49 -10.34 8.36 -4.55
C VAL A 49 -10.61 6.92 -5.00
N GLY A 50 -11.15 6.07 -4.13
CA GLY A 50 -11.41 4.65 -4.41
C GLY A 50 -10.11 3.85 -4.59
N ALA A 51 -9.07 4.19 -3.83
CA ALA A 51 -7.77 3.52 -3.92
C ALA A 51 -7.79 2.12 -3.31
N PHE A 52 -8.62 1.87 -2.29
CA PHE A 52 -8.72 0.60 -1.59
C PHE A 52 -9.99 -0.19 -1.94
N LEU A 53 -9.86 -1.50 -2.09
CA LEU A 53 -10.97 -2.46 -2.13
C LEU A 53 -11.30 -3.02 -0.75
N ASN A 54 -10.32 -3.07 0.13
CA ASN A 54 -10.48 -3.56 1.49
C ASN A 54 -9.45 -2.89 2.40
N VAL A 55 -9.91 -2.37 3.53
CA VAL A 55 -9.08 -1.86 4.63
C VAL A 55 -9.36 -2.70 5.87
N ASP A 56 -8.32 -3.26 6.48
CA ASP A 56 -8.41 -4.07 7.70
C ASP A 56 -7.70 -3.33 8.84
N ALA A 57 -8.40 -2.33 9.38
CA ALA A 57 -7.85 -1.43 10.40
C ALA A 57 -7.40 -2.17 11.67
N GLU A 58 -8.19 -3.13 12.15
CA GLU A 58 -7.88 -3.89 13.36
C GLU A 58 -6.58 -4.69 13.17
N ARG A 59 -6.45 -5.38 12.04
CA ARG A 59 -5.25 -6.16 11.71
C ARG A 59 -4.04 -5.26 11.49
N ALA A 60 -4.19 -4.13 10.80
CA ALA A 60 -3.10 -3.18 10.58
C ALA A 60 -2.56 -2.64 11.90
N LEU A 61 -3.44 -2.25 12.82
CA LEU A 61 -3.06 -1.78 14.16
C LEU A 61 -2.41 -2.88 15.02
N SER A 62 -2.91 -4.11 14.96
CA SER A 62 -2.28 -5.25 15.62
C SER A 62 -0.86 -5.52 15.10
N GLN A 63 -0.64 -5.37 13.79
CA GLN A 63 0.70 -5.49 13.19
C GLN A 63 1.60 -4.33 13.60
N ALA A 64 1.06 -3.12 13.73
CA ALA A 64 1.78 -1.96 14.22
C ALA A 64 2.23 -2.13 15.68
N ASP A 65 1.35 -2.66 16.54
CA ASP A 65 1.71 -2.99 17.93
C ASP A 65 2.86 -4.02 18.00
N ALA A 66 2.83 -5.02 17.11
CA ALA A 66 3.92 -5.99 17.00
C ALA A 66 5.24 -5.36 16.51
N ALA A 67 5.16 -4.37 15.61
CA ALA A 67 6.33 -3.61 15.17
C ALA A 67 6.92 -2.76 16.31
N ASP A 68 6.07 -2.09 17.10
CA ASP A 68 6.51 -1.31 18.27
C ASP A 68 7.16 -2.20 19.32
N ALA A 69 6.61 -3.39 19.57
CA ALA A 69 7.22 -4.38 20.47
C ALA A 69 8.60 -4.84 19.95
N ALA A 70 8.70 -5.14 18.64
CA ALA A 70 9.97 -5.53 18.02
C ALA A 70 11.03 -4.42 18.13
N ARG A 71 10.64 -3.14 17.93
CA ARG A 71 11.54 -2.00 18.12
C ARG A 71 11.99 -1.84 19.57
N LYS A 72 11.07 -1.99 20.53
CA LYS A 72 11.38 -1.91 21.96
C LYS A 72 12.40 -2.97 22.40
N GLU A 73 12.31 -4.16 21.82
CA GLU A 73 13.19 -5.29 22.10
C GLU A 73 14.49 -5.29 21.27
N GLY A 74 14.70 -4.28 20.43
CA GLY A 74 15.86 -4.21 19.53
C GLY A 74 15.87 -5.24 18.41
N ARG A 75 14.71 -5.83 18.09
CA ARG A 75 14.52 -6.83 17.01
C ARG A 75 14.07 -6.21 15.68
N THR A 76 14.56 -5.00 15.37
CA THR A 76 14.32 -4.38 14.06
C THR A 76 15.10 -5.10 12.99
N THR A 77 14.41 -5.50 11.91
CA THR A 77 15.02 -6.30 10.83
C THR A 77 15.49 -5.44 9.66
N ASN A 78 14.86 -4.29 9.46
CA ASN A 78 15.19 -3.35 8.40
C ASN A 78 14.50 -1.99 8.62
N GLU A 79 14.70 -1.06 7.69
CA GLU A 79 14.13 0.29 7.74
C GLU A 79 12.60 0.33 7.61
N LEU A 80 11.96 -0.68 7.00
CA LEU A 80 10.51 -0.77 6.87
C LEU A 80 9.79 -1.19 8.16
N THR A 81 10.51 -1.59 9.21
CA THR A 81 9.87 -2.01 10.47
C THR A 81 8.98 -0.89 11.00
N GLY A 82 7.66 -1.15 11.02
CA GLY A 82 6.64 -0.21 11.49
C GLY A 82 6.13 0.79 10.48
N VAL A 83 6.70 0.84 9.26
CA VAL A 83 6.19 1.68 8.17
C VAL A 83 4.97 1.02 7.54
N PRO A 84 3.80 1.69 7.47
CA PRO A 84 2.60 1.11 6.88
C PRO A 84 2.74 0.92 5.36
N VAL A 85 2.14 -0.15 4.83
CA VAL A 85 2.21 -0.50 3.40
C VAL A 85 0.84 -0.85 2.86
N ALA A 86 0.49 -0.33 1.67
CA ALA A 86 -0.66 -0.78 0.90
C ALA A 86 -0.26 -1.89 -0.09
N VAL A 87 -1.14 -2.88 -0.31
CA VAL A 87 -0.82 -4.06 -1.13
C VAL A 87 -1.86 -4.23 -2.23
N LYS A 88 -1.44 -4.23 -3.49
CA LYS A 88 -2.34 -4.46 -4.64
C LYS A 88 -3.13 -5.75 -4.49
N ASP A 89 -4.43 -5.71 -4.78
CA ASP A 89 -5.33 -6.84 -4.58
C ASP A 89 -5.14 -8.01 -5.56
N LEU A 90 -4.09 -7.97 -6.34
CA LEU A 90 -3.55 -9.08 -7.14
C LEU A 90 -2.61 -9.98 -6.32
N ILE A 91 -2.15 -9.50 -5.17
CA ILE A 91 -1.14 -10.16 -4.32
C ILE A 91 -1.85 -10.92 -3.20
N VAL A 92 -1.71 -12.23 -3.22
CA VAL A 92 -2.38 -13.15 -2.31
C VAL A 92 -1.91 -12.91 -0.87
N THR A 93 -2.88 -12.63 0.01
CA THR A 93 -2.63 -12.26 1.41
C THR A 93 -3.49 -13.14 2.31
N ARG A 94 -2.85 -14.02 3.08
CA ARG A 94 -3.56 -14.97 3.96
C ARG A 94 -4.47 -14.25 4.95
N GLY A 95 -5.73 -14.69 4.97
CA GLY A 95 -6.75 -14.18 5.89
C GLY A 95 -7.30 -12.80 5.53
N GLN A 96 -6.96 -12.26 4.33
CA GLN A 96 -7.59 -11.06 3.77
C GLN A 96 -8.23 -11.40 2.44
N VAL A 97 -9.41 -10.87 2.17
CA VAL A 97 -10.06 -11.03 0.86
C VAL A 97 -9.11 -10.58 -0.24
N THR A 98 -8.98 -11.38 -1.28
CA THR A 98 -8.15 -11.10 -2.45
C THR A 98 -8.96 -11.42 -3.71
N THR A 99 -9.32 -10.39 -4.47
CA THR A 99 -10.28 -10.51 -5.56
C THR A 99 -9.67 -10.33 -6.94
N ALA A 100 -8.46 -9.81 -7.05
CA ALA A 100 -7.90 -9.34 -8.33
C ALA A 100 -8.84 -8.35 -9.06
N ALA A 101 -9.63 -7.57 -8.30
CA ALA A 101 -10.68 -6.68 -8.78
C ALA A 101 -11.77 -7.38 -9.64
N SER A 102 -12.00 -8.68 -9.41
CA SER A 102 -12.94 -9.52 -10.14
C SER A 102 -14.01 -10.12 -9.24
N ARG A 103 -15.24 -10.16 -9.73
CA ARG A 103 -16.34 -10.91 -9.11
C ARG A 103 -16.10 -12.42 -9.07
N ILE A 104 -15.24 -12.95 -9.93
CA ILE A 104 -14.88 -14.38 -9.95
C ILE A 104 -14.24 -14.82 -8.62
N LEU A 105 -13.48 -13.92 -7.99
CA LEU A 105 -12.82 -14.16 -6.69
C LEU A 105 -13.48 -13.40 -5.54
N GLU A 106 -14.68 -12.88 -5.73
CA GLU A 106 -15.40 -12.16 -4.68
C GLU A 106 -15.54 -13.03 -3.42
N GLY A 107 -15.11 -12.50 -2.27
CA GLY A 107 -15.16 -13.19 -0.99
C GLY A 107 -14.08 -14.26 -0.79
N TRP A 108 -13.20 -14.50 -1.77
CA TRP A 108 -12.12 -15.47 -1.60
C TRP A 108 -11.09 -14.99 -0.57
N VAL A 109 -10.91 -15.77 0.49
CA VAL A 109 -9.90 -15.56 1.52
C VAL A 109 -8.79 -16.60 1.34
N PRO A 110 -7.60 -16.21 0.89
CA PRO A 110 -6.50 -17.13 0.64
C PRO A 110 -6.01 -17.83 1.91
N PRO A 111 -5.64 -19.13 1.82
CA PRO A 111 -5.05 -19.87 2.94
C PRO A 111 -3.54 -19.67 3.08
N TYR A 112 -2.90 -18.91 2.19
CA TYR A 112 -1.44 -18.70 2.17
C TYR A 112 -1.10 -17.25 1.82
N ASP A 113 0.15 -16.85 2.09
CA ASP A 113 0.72 -15.56 1.71
C ASP A 113 1.60 -15.68 0.47
N ALA A 114 1.56 -14.70 -0.40
CA ALA A 114 2.61 -14.47 -1.39
C ALA A 114 3.97 -14.29 -0.70
N THR A 115 5.06 -14.64 -1.37
CA THR A 115 6.42 -14.45 -0.82
C THR A 115 6.66 -13.01 -0.38
N LEU A 116 6.21 -12.05 -1.17
CA LEU A 116 6.28 -10.63 -0.86
C LEU A 116 5.57 -10.30 0.46
N VAL A 117 4.37 -10.82 0.67
CA VAL A 117 3.61 -10.59 1.91
C VAL A 117 4.31 -11.22 3.12
N ARG A 118 4.90 -12.41 2.96
CA ARG A 118 5.73 -13.01 4.01
C ARG A 118 6.92 -12.13 4.38
N ASN A 119 7.56 -11.52 3.38
CA ASN A 119 8.68 -10.61 3.59
C ASN A 119 8.24 -9.31 4.30
N LEU A 120 7.09 -8.72 3.93
CA LEU A 120 6.53 -7.57 4.64
C LEU A 120 6.22 -7.90 6.11
N ARG A 121 5.62 -9.07 6.38
CA ARG A 121 5.36 -9.52 7.76
C ARG A 121 6.66 -9.75 8.54
N ALA A 122 7.67 -10.35 7.92
CA ALA A 122 8.99 -10.55 8.54
C ALA A 122 9.71 -9.23 8.82
N ALA A 123 9.44 -8.20 8.02
CA ALA A 123 9.92 -6.85 8.22
C ALA A 123 9.10 -6.05 9.28
N HIS A 124 8.04 -6.64 9.83
CA HIS A 124 7.08 -5.96 10.69
C HIS A 124 6.49 -4.68 10.04
N ALA A 125 6.24 -4.70 8.74
CA ALA A 125 5.57 -3.62 8.02
C ALA A 125 4.04 -3.83 8.11
N PRO A 126 3.27 -2.94 8.74
CA PRO A 126 1.82 -3.06 8.85
C PRO A 126 1.16 -2.97 7.47
N ILE A 127 0.26 -3.89 7.15
CA ILE A 127 -0.49 -3.87 5.89
C ILE A 127 -1.82 -3.18 6.13
N LEU A 128 -2.01 -1.99 5.54
CA LEU A 128 -3.22 -1.17 5.68
C LEU A 128 -4.43 -1.82 5.03
N GLY A 129 -4.22 -2.42 3.86
CA GLY A 129 -5.31 -3.01 3.09
C GLY A 129 -4.90 -3.41 1.68
N LYS A 130 -5.92 -3.73 0.88
CA LYS A 130 -5.81 -4.22 -0.49
C LYS A 130 -6.25 -3.13 -1.46
N THR A 131 -5.34 -2.71 -2.36
CA THR A 131 -5.62 -1.61 -3.30
C THR A 131 -6.24 -2.09 -4.60
N ASN A 132 -7.07 -1.22 -5.18
CA ASN A 132 -7.78 -1.44 -6.41
C ASN A 132 -6.86 -1.54 -7.64
N LEU A 133 -7.37 -2.16 -8.71
CA LEU A 133 -6.63 -2.41 -9.95
C LEU A 133 -7.60 -2.62 -11.12
N ASP A 134 -7.12 -2.62 -12.35
CA ASP A 134 -7.87 -3.20 -13.47
C ASP A 134 -8.01 -4.71 -13.26
N GLU A 135 -9.18 -5.27 -13.58
CA GLU A 135 -9.52 -6.68 -13.36
C GLU A 135 -8.42 -7.61 -13.90
N PHE A 136 -7.90 -8.53 -13.04
CA PHE A 136 -6.76 -9.41 -13.31
C PHE A 136 -5.51 -8.70 -13.87
N ALA A 137 -5.33 -7.43 -13.55
CA ALA A 137 -4.26 -6.56 -14.05
C ALA A 137 -4.30 -6.33 -15.59
N MET A 138 -5.43 -6.58 -16.24
CA MET A 138 -5.63 -6.40 -17.68
C MET A 138 -6.22 -5.02 -17.97
N GLY A 139 -5.39 -4.00 -17.91
CA GLY A 139 -5.80 -2.62 -18.19
C GLY A 139 -4.70 -1.61 -17.86
N GLY A 140 -5.00 -0.34 -18.11
CA GLY A 140 -4.07 0.77 -17.92
C GLY A 140 -4.71 2.02 -17.31
N SER A 141 -5.91 1.91 -16.71
CA SER A 141 -6.68 3.06 -16.23
C SER A 141 -7.30 2.87 -14.84
N THR A 142 -7.39 1.64 -14.37
CA THR A 142 -8.12 1.23 -13.14
C THR A 142 -9.61 1.62 -13.18
N GLU A 143 -10.17 1.65 -14.40
CA GLU A 143 -11.60 1.78 -14.65
C GLU A 143 -12.30 0.43 -14.77
N HIS A 144 -11.53 -0.64 -15.06
CA HIS A 144 -12.03 -1.99 -15.32
C HIS A 144 -12.11 -2.87 -14.06
N SER A 145 -12.18 -2.25 -12.90
CA SER A 145 -12.45 -2.97 -11.64
C SER A 145 -13.94 -3.31 -11.53
N ALA A 146 -14.25 -4.54 -11.13
CA ALA A 146 -15.63 -4.96 -10.86
C ALA A 146 -16.25 -4.30 -9.62
N PHE A 147 -15.45 -3.58 -8.83
CA PHE A 147 -15.85 -2.93 -7.56
C PHE A 147 -15.86 -1.39 -7.64
N GLY A 148 -15.74 -0.83 -8.83
CA GLY A 148 -15.71 0.61 -9.06
C GLY A 148 -14.33 1.13 -9.47
N ARG A 149 -14.32 2.31 -10.07
CA ARG A 149 -13.10 2.94 -10.57
C ARG A 149 -12.27 3.55 -9.42
N THR A 150 -10.98 3.69 -9.65
CA THR A 150 -10.12 4.59 -8.87
C THR A 150 -9.98 5.93 -9.60
N ALA A 151 -10.00 7.03 -8.86
CA ALA A 151 -9.75 8.37 -9.39
C ALA A 151 -8.30 8.82 -9.15
N ASN A 152 -7.82 9.75 -9.97
CA ASN A 152 -6.54 10.39 -9.73
C ASN A 152 -6.68 11.39 -8.58
N PRO A 153 -5.86 11.33 -7.51
CA PRO A 153 -6.02 12.21 -6.35
C PRO A 153 -5.76 13.70 -6.64
N TRP A 154 -5.11 14.02 -7.75
CA TRP A 154 -4.84 15.40 -8.16
C TRP A 154 -6.02 16.01 -8.95
N ASP A 155 -6.82 15.18 -9.64
CA ASP A 155 -8.00 15.57 -10.37
C ASP A 155 -8.93 14.36 -10.45
N LEU A 156 -9.97 14.35 -9.64
CA LEU A 156 -10.91 13.23 -9.51
C LEU A 156 -11.68 12.91 -10.81
N GLY A 157 -11.61 13.79 -11.81
CA GLY A 157 -12.14 13.56 -13.14
C GLY A 157 -11.21 12.75 -14.06
N ARG A 158 -9.99 12.47 -13.63
CA ARG A 158 -8.96 11.78 -14.43
C ARG A 158 -8.66 10.39 -13.89
N ILE A 159 -8.07 9.56 -14.75
CA ILE A 159 -7.60 8.22 -14.39
C ILE A 159 -6.30 8.31 -13.57
N PRO A 160 -6.08 7.39 -12.62
CA PRO A 160 -4.81 7.26 -11.89
C PRO A 160 -3.76 6.46 -12.67
N GLY A 161 -4.13 5.98 -13.89
CA GLY A 161 -3.36 4.96 -14.59
C GLY A 161 -3.66 3.55 -14.07
N GLY A 162 -2.95 2.57 -14.58
CA GLY A 162 -3.15 1.15 -14.24
C GLY A 162 -2.07 0.22 -14.82
N SER A 163 -2.18 -1.03 -14.46
CA SER A 163 -3.25 -1.65 -13.66
C SER A 163 -3.10 -1.44 -12.13
N SER A 164 -1.99 -0.91 -11.61
CA SER A 164 -1.80 -0.64 -10.19
C SER A 164 -2.26 0.78 -9.80
N GLY A 165 -3.40 1.25 -10.36
CA GLY A 165 -3.88 2.61 -10.14
C GLY A 165 -4.26 2.89 -8.69
N GLY A 166 -4.90 1.95 -8.00
CA GLY A 166 -5.19 2.08 -6.58
C GLY A 166 -3.93 2.22 -5.72
N SER A 167 -2.87 1.43 -6.01
CA SER A 167 -1.60 1.54 -5.30
C SER A 167 -0.94 2.91 -5.49
N ALA A 168 -0.94 3.43 -6.72
CA ALA A 168 -0.36 4.73 -7.02
C ALA A 168 -1.22 5.88 -6.45
N ALA A 169 -2.55 5.77 -6.55
CA ALA A 169 -3.47 6.75 -5.98
C ALA A 169 -3.37 6.82 -4.45
N ALA A 170 -3.26 5.66 -3.76
CA ALA A 170 -3.08 5.62 -2.32
C ALA A 170 -1.83 6.40 -1.87
N VAL A 171 -0.72 6.26 -2.58
CA VAL A 171 0.50 7.04 -2.30
C VAL A 171 0.30 8.52 -2.62
N GLY A 172 -0.27 8.84 -3.79
CA GLY A 172 -0.53 10.21 -4.20
C GLY A 172 -1.51 10.98 -3.30
N ALA A 173 -2.46 10.25 -2.69
CA ALA A 173 -3.43 10.80 -1.73
C ALA A 173 -2.89 10.84 -0.29
N TYR A 174 -1.66 10.38 -0.04
CA TYR A 174 -1.08 10.21 1.30
C TYR A 174 -1.79 9.20 2.20
N GLU A 175 -2.53 8.28 1.63
CA GLU A 175 -3.20 7.20 2.33
C GLU A 175 -2.21 6.10 2.76
N ALA A 176 -1.10 5.98 2.03
CA ALA A 176 0.02 5.11 2.38
C ALA A 176 1.34 5.75 1.96
N PRO A 177 2.43 5.59 2.74
CA PRO A 177 3.75 6.08 2.35
C PRO A 177 4.42 5.22 1.28
N VAL A 178 4.03 3.94 1.24
CA VAL A 178 4.53 2.92 0.29
C VAL A 178 3.38 2.03 -0.14
N ALA A 179 3.36 1.68 -1.40
CA ALA A 179 2.44 0.69 -1.93
C ALA A 179 3.17 -0.34 -2.81
N VAL A 180 2.66 -1.56 -2.81
CA VAL A 180 3.16 -2.61 -3.70
C VAL A 180 2.17 -2.83 -4.84
N GLY A 181 2.69 -2.79 -6.06
CA GLY A 181 1.97 -3.06 -7.29
C GLY A 181 2.57 -4.24 -8.07
N THR A 182 2.10 -4.42 -9.30
CA THR A 182 2.65 -5.36 -10.28
C THR A 182 2.84 -4.66 -11.61
N ASP A 183 3.88 -5.05 -12.36
CA ASP A 183 4.21 -4.42 -13.64
C ASP A 183 4.59 -5.49 -14.67
N THR A 184 3.74 -5.70 -15.65
CA THR A 184 4.02 -6.54 -16.82
C THR A 184 4.42 -5.66 -18.01
N GLY A 185 3.58 -4.71 -18.40
CA GLY A 185 3.80 -3.79 -19.50
C GLY A 185 3.93 -2.32 -19.13
N GLY A 186 4.00 -2.00 -17.81
CA GLY A 186 4.03 -0.62 -17.32
C GLY A 186 3.16 -0.37 -16.09
N SER A 187 2.51 -1.41 -15.54
CA SER A 187 1.44 -1.26 -14.54
C SER A 187 1.87 -0.78 -13.15
N ILE A 188 3.12 -0.45 -12.91
CA ILE A 188 3.63 0.36 -11.78
C ILE A 188 4.08 1.72 -12.31
N ARG A 189 4.91 1.73 -13.35
CA ARG A 189 5.58 2.93 -13.86
C ARG A 189 4.59 3.94 -14.45
N GLN A 190 3.61 3.47 -15.22
CA GLN A 190 2.63 4.35 -15.85
C GLN A 190 1.69 4.99 -14.80
N PRO A 191 1.04 4.27 -13.86
CA PRO A 191 0.23 4.92 -12.85
C PRO A 191 1.07 5.83 -11.93
N ALA A 192 2.31 5.49 -11.61
CA ALA A 192 3.19 6.37 -10.87
C ALA A 192 3.46 7.69 -11.63
N ALA A 193 3.71 7.62 -12.94
CA ALA A 193 3.95 8.79 -13.77
C ALA A 193 2.76 9.75 -13.79
N VAL A 194 1.53 9.24 -13.87
CA VAL A 194 0.32 10.08 -13.97
C VAL A 194 -0.23 10.53 -12.61
N THR A 195 0.19 9.91 -11.52
CA THR A 195 -0.16 10.34 -10.15
C THR A 195 0.94 11.14 -9.47
N GLY A 196 2.08 11.39 -10.16
CA GLY A 196 3.19 12.16 -9.59
C GLY A 196 3.93 11.44 -8.46
N THR A 197 3.89 10.10 -8.45
CA THR A 197 4.59 9.27 -7.45
C THR A 197 5.83 8.61 -8.06
N VAL A 198 6.69 8.01 -7.23
CA VAL A 198 7.86 7.26 -7.70
C VAL A 198 7.48 5.79 -7.88
N GLY A 199 7.53 5.30 -9.10
CA GLY A 199 7.26 3.90 -9.43
C GLY A 199 8.53 3.15 -9.85
N VAL A 200 8.86 2.08 -9.15
CA VAL A 200 10.05 1.26 -9.41
C VAL A 200 9.64 -0.15 -9.84
N LYS A 201 10.06 -0.55 -11.02
CA LYS A 201 10.03 -1.94 -11.47
C LYS A 201 11.46 -2.49 -11.45
N PRO A 202 11.80 -3.38 -10.52
CA PRO A 202 13.15 -3.96 -10.45
C PRO A 202 13.44 -4.87 -11.65
N THR A 203 14.68 -5.29 -11.76
CA THR A 203 15.11 -6.27 -12.77
C THR A 203 14.27 -7.55 -12.64
N TYR A 204 13.87 -8.10 -13.79
CA TYR A 204 13.12 -9.35 -13.83
C TYR A 204 13.82 -10.46 -13.06
N GLY A 205 13.06 -11.19 -12.23
CA GLY A 205 13.57 -12.30 -11.42
C GLY A 205 14.17 -11.93 -10.08
N THR A 206 14.35 -10.64 -9.74
CA THR A 206 14.87 -10.22 -8.43
C THR A 206 13.83 -10.30 -7.32
N VAL A 207 12.53 -10.30 -7.67
CA VAL A 207 11.41 -10.44 -6.74
C VAL A 207 10.64 -11.71 -7.08
N SER A 208 10.34 -12.54 -6.08
CA SER A 208 9.51 -13.74 -6.24
C SER A 208 8.09 -13.37 -6.66
N ARG A 209 7.57 -14.06 -7.66
CA ARG A 209 6.16 -13.93 -8.11
C ARG A 209 5.23 -14.96 -7.50
N PHE A 210 5.72 -15.83 -6.60
CA PHE A 210 4.86 -16.80 -5.92
C PHE A 210 3.76 -16.08 -5.14
N GLY A 211 2.51 -16.46 -5.41
CA GLY A 211 1.32 -15.85 -4.78
C GLY A 211 0.94 -14.49 -5.38
N VAL A 212 1.48 -14.13 -6.53
CA VAL A 212 0.99 -13.01 -7.35
C VAL A 212 0.14 -13.61 -8.46
N ILE A 213 -1.14 -13.26 -8.54
CA ILE A 213 -2.04 -13.75 -9.59
C ILE A 213 -1.49 -13.25 -10.93
N ALA A 214 -1.26 -14.17 -11.86
CA ALA A 214 -0.66 -13.85 -13.14
C ALA A 214 -1.67 -13.15 -14.07
N MET A 215 -1.21 -12.20 -14.88
CA MET A 215 -2.03 -11.60 -15.93
C MET A 215 -2.18 -12.58 -17.11
N ALA A 216 -1.16 -13.37 -17.39
CA ALA A 216 -1.13 -14.41 -18.43
C ALA A 216 -0.12 -15.50 -18.05
#